data_fd8d4394e3ce167628a793f7980f28a2
#
_entry.id   fd8d4394e3ce167628a793f7980f28a2
#
_cell.length_a   1.000
_cell.length_b   1.000
_cell.length_c   1.000
_cell.angle_alpha   90.00
_cell.angle_beta   90.00
_cell.angle_gamma   90.00
#
_symmetry.space_group_name_H-M   'P 1'
#
loop_
_entity.id
_entity.type
_entity.pdbx_description
1 polymer ?
#
loop_
_entity_poly.entity_id
_entity_poly.type
_entity_poly.pdbx_seq_one_letter_code
_entity_poly.pdbx_strand_id
1 'polypeptide(L)'
;MYLGIDVGATKTLLAVFDSEGKILKQHKVPTPKKYPDFLTQLEKALQEFKQYHISACCCALPGKVDRRRGVGLVFGNLAWHLVPIKNDLAGLLDHAKVLVENDSNLAGLHEALIFHKKYKKVLYITVGTGIGDGIIINGKIDPDFADSESGQMVLDYGGKLTRWEDIASGRALVERYGKTGSQIDDPKIWQQYAKDLSLGLVELVAALQPDVIIIGGSIGTHFNKYGHFLRAELKRHENPMVPMPPVIAASKPQEAVIYGCYDFIQHN
;
A
#
# COMPACT_ATOMS: atom_id res chain seq x y z
N MET A 1 -19.11 -15.60 1.46
CA MET A 1 -18.03 -14.93 2.18
C MET A 1 -16.98 -14.45 1.21
N TYR A 2 -16.14 -13.49 1.62
CA TYR A 2 -15.10 -12.92 0.78
C TYR A 2 -13.73 -13.16 1.43
N LEU A 3 -12.72 -13.49 0.62
CA LEU A 3 -11.37 -13.74 1.09
C LEU A 3 -10.44 -12.62 0.61
N GLY A 4 -9.78 -11.95 1.54
CA GLY A 4 -8.64 -11.08 1.27
C GLY A 4 -7.33 -11.83 1.51
N ILE A 5 -6.37 -11.66 0.62
CA ILE A 5 -5.00 -12.17 0.77
C ILE A 5 -4.04 -11.01 0.54
N ASP A 6 -3.30 -10.64 1.56
CA ASP A 6 -2.27 -9.61 1.50
C ASP A 6 -0.88 -10.27 1.51
N VAL A 7 -0.21 -10.26 0.37
CA VAL A 7 1.09 -10.88 0.18
C VAL A 7 2.20 -9.86 0.44
N GLY A 8 2.75 -9.91 1.64
CA GLY A 8 3.96 -9.14 1.96
C GLY A 8 5.25 -9.91 1.69
N ALA A 9 6.38 -9.23 1.70
CA ALA A 9 7.71 -9.83 1.42
C ALA A 9 8.12 -10.96 2.40
N THR A 10 7.63 -10.92 3.64
CA THR A 10 8.00 -11.87 4.69
C THR A 10 6.81 -12.63 5.27
N LYS A 11 5.63 -12.09 5.18
CA LYS A 11 4.39 -12.65 5.75
C LYS A 11 3.23 -12.37 4.83
N THR A 12 2.35 -13.36 4.69
CA THR A 12 1.07 -13.25 3.99
C THR A 12 -0.06 -13.30 5.00
N LEU A 13 -0.99 -12.35 4.94
CA LEU A 13 -2.19 -12.31 5.75
C LEU A 13 -3.39 -12.77 4.91
N LEU A 14 -4.15 -13.71 5.45
CA LEU A 14 -5.44 -14.12 4.92
C LEU A 14 -6.54 -13.66 5.87
N ALA A 15 -7.64 -13.11 5.35
CA ALA A 15 -8.80 -12.74 6.15
C ALA A 15 -10.10 -13.07 5.41
N VAL A 16 -11.05 -13.70 6.10
CA VAL A 16 -12.41 -13.92 5.59
C VAL A 16 -13.33 -12.86 6.16
N PHE A 17 -14.10 -12.27 5.27
CA PHE A 17 -15.10 -11.26 5.56
C PHE A 17 -16.51 -11.78 5.34
N ASP A 18 -17.45 -11.30 6.14
CA ASP A 18 -18.89 -11.43 5.86
C ASP A 18 -19.36 -10.40 4.81
N SER A 19 -20.66 -10.36 4.55
CA SER A 19 -21.26 -9.42 3.59
C SER A 19 -21.22 -7.96 4.04
N GLU A 20 -20.97 -7.71 5.31
CA GLU A 20 -20.91 -6.35 5.90
C GLU A 20 -19.46 -5.84 6.06
N GLY A 21 -18.47 -6.65 5.65
CA GLY A 21 -17.05 -6.28 5.74
C GLY A 21 -16.43 -6.52 7.12
N LYS A 22 -17.10 -7.29 7.97
CA LYS A 22 -16.53 -7.71 9.25
C LYS A 22 -15.61 -8.90 9.04
N ILE A 23 -14.41 -8.84 9.60
CA ILE A 23 -13.48 -9.97 9.62
C ILE A 23 -14.01 -11.05 10.57
N LEU A 24 -14.28 -12.22 10.00
CA LEU A 24 -14.72 -13.40 10.76
C LEU A 24 -13.54 -14.24 11.25
N LYS A 25 -12.50 -14.35 10.44
CA LYS A 25 -11.26 -15.06 10.75
C LYS A 25 -10.11 -14.48 9.98
N GLN A 26 -8.93 -14.46 10.60
CA GLN A 26 -7.68 -14.12 9.93
C GLN A 26 -6.59 -15.12 10.31
N HIS A 27 -5.66 -15.33 9.39
CA HIS A 27 -4.52 -16.21 9.58
C HIS A 27 -3.29 -15.63 8.88
N LYS A 28 -2.16 -15.57 9.58
CA LYS A 28 -0.91 -15.02 9.07
C LYS A 28 0.13 -16.12 8.94
N VAL A 29 0.72 -16.24 7.78
CA VAL A 29 1.74 -17.25 7.47
C VAL A 29 3.01 -16.58 6.92
N PRO A 30 4.18 -17.24 7.03
CA PRO A 30 5.39 -16.78 6.33
C PRO A 30 5.18 -16.75 4.82
N THR A 31 5.81 -15.81 4.12
CA THR A 31 5.88 -15.79 2.65
C THR A 31 7.17 -16.47 2.20
N PRO A 32 7.12 -17.65 1.59
CA PRO A 32 8.29 -18.33 1.05
C PRO A 32 8.96 -17.55 -0.08
N LYS A 33 10.28 -17.66 -0.20
CA LYS A 33 11.04 -16.98 -1.26
C LYS A 33 10.73 -17.54 -2.66
N LYS A 34 10.39 -18.84 -2.77
CA LYS A 34 10.05 -19.49 -4.04
C LYS A 34 8.52 -19.54 -4.18
N TYR A 35 8.03 -19.21 -5.35
CA TYR A 35 6.60 -19.20 -5.63
C TYR A 35 5.89 -20.56 -5.46
N PRO A 36 6.46 -21.71 -5.93
CA PRO A 36 5.84 -23.02 -5.67
C PRO A 36 5.70 -23.36 -4.18
N ASP A 37 6.69 -22.97 -3.37
CA ASP A 37 6.64 -23.17 -1.91
C ASP A 37 5.55 -22.30 -1.28
N PHE A 38 5.35 -21.08 -1.83
CA PHE A 38 4.26 -20.19 -1.42
C PHE A 38 2.89 -20.80 -1.72
N LEU A 39 2.67 -21.40 -2.89
CA LEU A 39 1.41 -22.06 -3.21
C LEU A 39 1.13 -23.22 -2.25
N THR A 40 2.14 -24.04 -1.95
CA THR A 40 2.03 -25.11 -0.96
C THR A 40 1.68 -24.58 0.44
N GLN A 41 2.31 -23.46 0.84
CA GLN A 41 2.00 -22.82 2.12
C GLN A 41 0.60 -22.23 2.14
N LEU A 42 0.17 -21.64 1.03
CA LEU A 42 -1.15 -21.04 0.87
C LEU A 42 -2.26 -22.12 0.91
N GLU A 43 -2.07 -23.23 0.22
CA GLU A 43 -2.99 -24.38 0.26
C GLU A 43 -3.19 -24.88 1.69
N LYS A 44 -2.10 -25.03 2.46
CA LYS A 44 -2.18 -25.39 3.89
C LYS A 44 -2.93 -24.33 4.71
N ALA A 45 -2.65 -23.05 4.48
CA ALA A 45 -3.31 -21.96 5.19
C ALA A 45 -4.82 -21.91 4.90
N LEU A 46 -5.25 -22.21 3.67
CA LEU A 46 -6.64 -22.24 3.26
C LEU A 46 -7.46 -23.33 3.97
N GLN A 47 -6.81 -24.39 4.52
CA GLN A 47 -7.52 -25.41 5.32
C GLN A 47 -8.18 -24.80 6.57
N GLU A 48 -7.59 -23.71 7.11
CA GLU A 48 -8.14 -22.99 8.25
C GLU A 48 -9.49 -22.29 7.94
N PHE A 49 -9.83 -22.17 6.66
CA PHE A 49 -11.01 -21.45 6.17
C PHE A 49 -12.04 -22.36 5.49
N LYS A 50 -11.86 -23.69 5.54
CA LYS A 50 -12.74 -24.68 4.87
C LYS A 50 -14.22 -24.58 5.26
N GLN A 51 -14.52 -24.10 6.48
CA GLN A 51 -15.89 -23.92 6.94
C GLN A 51 -16.62 -22.74 6.27
N TYR A 52 -15.88 -21.88 5.56
CA TYR A 52 -16.46 -20.72 4.89
C TYR A 52 -16.62 -21.00 3.40
N HIS A 53 -17.82 -20.77 2.87
CA HIS A 53 -18.03 -20.78 1.42
C HIS A 53 -17.52 -19.44 0.84
N ILE A 54 -16.35 -19.48 0.17
CA ILE A 54 -15.72 -18.31 -0.44
C ILE A 54 -16.31 -18.09 -1.83
N SER A 55 -17.05 -17.00 -2.03
CA SER A 55 -17.62 -16.62 -3.32
C SER A 55 -16.68 -15.81 -4.19
N ALA A 56 -15.85 -14.98 -3.56
CA ALA A 56 -14.82 -14.20 -4.26
C ALA A 56 -13.59 -13.99 -3.38
N CYS A 57 -12.43 -13.84 -4.03
CA CYS A 57 -11.15 -13.58 -3.43
C CYS A 57 -10.46 -12.37 -4.09
N CYS A 58 -9.81 -11.54 -3.31
CA CYS A 58 -8.89 -10.54 -3.80
C CYS A 58 -7.50 -10.81 -3.24
N CYS A 59 -6.49 -10.86 -4.12
CA CYS A 59 -5.09 -11.03 -3.75
C CYS A 59 -4.34 -9.73 -4.00
N ALA A 60 -3.85 -9.12 -2.93
CA ALA A 60 -2.96 -7.98 -2.95
C ALA A 60 -1.53 -8.46 -3.19
N LEU A 61 -0.83 -7.86 -4.14
CA LEU A 61 0.55 -8.19 -4.49
C LEU A 61 1.46 -6.95 -4.39
N PRO A 62 2.68 -7.09 -3.83
CA PRO A 62 3.66 -6.01 -3.81
C PRO A 62 4.39 -5.94 -5.17
N GLY A 63 4.17 -4.89 -5.94
CA GLY A 63 4.81 -4.67 -7.24
C GLY A 63 3.84 -4.64 -8.42
N LYS A 64 4.32 -4.92 -9.63
CA LYS A 64 3.54 -4.76 -10.86
C LYS A 64 2.63 -5.95 -11.17
N VAL A 65 1.40 -5.64 -11.57
CA VAL A 65 0.34 -6.62 -11.84
C VAL A 65 -0.25 -6.43 -13.23
N ASP A 66 -0.33 -7.51 -14.02
CA ASP A 66 -1.23 -7.57 -15.17
C ASP A 66 -2.64 -7.92 -14.67
N ARG A 67 -3.47 -6.92 -14.45
CA ARG A 67 -4.82 -7.04 -13.89
C ARG A 67 -5.74 -7.86 -14.76
N ARG A 68 -5.63 -7.72 -16.08
CA ARG A 68 -6.46 -8.44 -17.05
C ARG A 68 -6.20 -9.94 -17.01
N ARG A 69 -4.92 -10.32 -16.96
CA ARG A 69 -4.50 -11.73 -16.90
C ARG A 69 -4.46 -12.27 -15.47
N GLY A 70 -4.41 -11.39 -14.46
CA GLY A 70 -4.23 -11.75 -13.05
C GLY A 70 -2.86 -12.35 -12.78
N VAL A 71 -1.82 -11.76 -13.38
CA VAL A 71 -0.42 -12.21 -13.29
C VAL A 71 0.38 -11.19 -12.52
N GLY A 72 1.09 -11.62 -11.47
CA GLY A 72 2.13 -10.81 -10.84
C GLY A 72 3.36 -10.78 -11.75
N LEU A 73 3.75 -9.59 -12.22
CA LEU A 73 4.80 -9.43 -13.22
C LEU A 73 6.18 -9.36 -12.58
N VAL A 74 6.38 -8.41 -11.68
CA VAL A 74 7.66 -8.11 -11.01
C VAL A 74 7.37 -7.70 -9.58
N PHE A 75 8.19 -8.16 -8.66
CA PHE A 75 8.06 -7.93 -7.23
C PHE A 75 9.32 -7.26 -6.68
N GLY A 76 9.15 -6.20 -5.89
CA GLY A 76 10.31 -5.46 -5.35
C GLY A 76 11.14 -6.26 -4.35
N ASN A 77 10.48 -7.08 -3.51
CA ASN A 77 11.10 -7.78 -2.39
C ASN A 77 10.90 -9.31 -2.40
N LEU A 78 10.33 -9.86 -3.48
CA LEU A 78 10.16 -11.29 -3.70
C LEU A 78 10.85 -11.68 -5.01
N ALA A 79 11.54 -12.81 -5.02
CA ALA A 79 12.21 -13.31 -6.22
C ALA A 79 11.25 -14.03 -7.19
N TRP A 80 9.99 -13.60 -7.22
CA TRP A 80 8.96 -14.13 -8.11
C TRP A 80 8.91 -13.33 -9.40
N HIS A 81 8.58 -14.00 -10.49
CA HIS A 81 8.46 -13.36 -11.80
C HIS A 81 7.38 -14.06 -12.63
N LEU A 82 6.49 -13.30 -13.26
CA LEU A 82 5.42 -13.79 -14.13
C LEU A 82 4.56 -14.90 -13.49
N VAL A 83 4.12 -14.69 -12.25
CA VAL A 83 3.35 -15.69 -11.49
C VAL A 83 1.85 -15.59 -11.81
N PRO A 84 1.19 -16.69 -12.25
CA PRO A 84 -0.21 -16.70 -12.66
C PRO A 84 -1.16 -16.82 -11.46
N ILE A 85 -1.01 -15.97 -10.47
CA ILE A 85 -1.64 -16.05 -9.14
C ILE A 85 -3.16 -16.18 -9.19
N LYS A 86 -3.83 -15.54 -10.17
CA LYS A 86 -5.28 -15.62 -10.33
C LYS A 86 -5.73 -17.05 -10.64
N ASN A 87 -5.04 -17.70 -11.57
CA ASN A 87 -5.38 -19.06 -11.99
C ASN A 87 -5.09 -20.07 -10.87
N ASP A 88 -3.94 -19.92 -10.21
CA ASP A 88 -3.54 -20.78 -9.11
C ASP A 88 -4.51 -20.68 -7.92
N LEU A 89 -4.90 -19.46 -7.55
CA LEU A 89 -5.91 -19.24 -6.50
C LEU A 89 -7.29 -19.75 -6.90
N ALA A 90 -7.71 -19.59 -8.16
CA ALA A 90 -8.99 -20.12 -8.62
C ALA A 90 -9.04 -21.65 -8.49
N GLY A 91 -7.92 -22.33 -8.78
CA GLY A 91 -7.79 -23.78 -8.56
C GLY A 91 -7.86 -24.19 -7.09
N LEU A 92 -7.30 -23.38 -6.18
CA LEU A 92 -7.31 -23.65 -4.73
C LEU A 92 -8.65 -23.32 -4.05
N LEU A 93 -9.51 -22.50 -4.68
CA LEU A 93 -10.73 -21.94 -4.11
C LEU A 93 -12.00 -22.40 -4.86
N ASP A 94 -12.02 -23.63 -5.40
CA ASP A 94 -13.15 -24.22 -6.10
C ASP A 94 -13.75 -23.28 -7.16
N HIS A 95 -12.86 -22.62 -7.94
CA HIS A 95 -13.19 -21.66 -8.99
C HIS A 95 -13.96 -20.40 -8.52
N ALA A 96 -13.78 -19.98 -7.26
CA ALA A 96 -14.25 -18.68 -6.80
C ALA A 96 -13.73 -17.54 -7.71
N LYS A 97 -14.48 -16.44 -7.80
CA LYS A 97 -14.03 -15.27 -8.55
C LYS A 97 -12.75 -14.71 -7.90
N VAL A 98 -11.64 -14.66 -8.63
CA VAL A 98 -10.36 -14.11 -8.14
C VAL A 98 -10.04 -12.80 -8.81
N LEU A 99 -9.78 -11.79 -7.99
CA LEU A 99 -9.27 -10.47 -8.36
C LEU A 99 -7.82 -10.32 -7.87
N VAL A 100 -7.02 -9.58 -8.61
CA VAL A 100 -5.62 -9.32 -8.25
C VAL A 100 -5.31 -7.84 -8.46
N GLU A 101 -4.71 -7.21 -7.47
CA GLU A 101 -4.36 -5.80 -7.51
C GLU A 101 -3.07 -5.53 -6.72
N ASN A 102 -2.44 -4.38 -6.96
CA ASN A 102 -1.31 -3.89 -6.18
C ASN A 102 -1.75 -3.54 -4.75
N ASP A 103 -0.90 -3.83 -3.76
CA ASP A 103 -1.15 -3.62 -2.34
C ASP A 103 -1.38 -2.14 -1.98
N SER A 104 -0.59 -1.22 -2.55
CA SER A 104 -0.71 0.21 -2.28
C SER A 104 -2.01 0.80 -2.85
N ASN A 105 -2.44 0.32 -4.03
CA ASN A 105 -3.73 0.68 -4.61
C ASN A 105 -4.90 0.25 -3.74
N LEU A 106 -4.86 -0.99 -3.23
CA LEU A 106 -5.91 -1.51 -2.35
C LEU A 106 -5.96 -0.75 -1.02
N ALA A 107 -4.81 -0.47 -0.43
CA ALA A 107 -4.75 0.35 0.78
C ALA A 107 -5.32 1.75 0.54
N GLY A 108 -4.93 2.37 -0.59
CA GLY A 108 -5.44 3.67 -1.02
C GLY A 108 -6.94 3.67 -1.25
N LEU A 109 -7.49 2.60 -1.87
CA LEU A 109 -8.92 2.44 -2.08
C LEU A 109 -9.67 2.44 -0.75
N HIS A 110 -9.26 1.60 0.21
CA HIS A 110 -9.88 1.54 1.53
C HIS A 110 -9.91 2.91 2.21
N GLU A 111 -8.76 3.55 2.32
CA GLU A 111 -8.64 4.85 2.99
C GLU A 111 -9.44 5.96 2.27
N ALA A 112 -9.47 5.94 0.93
CA ALA A 112 -10.26 6.90 0.16
C ALA A 112 -11.77 6.71 0.36
N LEU A 113 -12.26 5.48 0.47
CA LEU A 113 -13.68 5.20 0.69
C LEU A 113 -14.18 5.72 2.04
N ILE A 114 -13.32 5.76 3.07
CA ILE A 114 -13.67 6.38 4.37
C ILE A 114 -14.00 7.88 4.21
N PHE A 115 -13.30 8.56 3.31
CA PHE A 115 -13.41 10.00 3.10
C PHE A 115 -14.12 10.40 1.79
N HIS A 116 -14.75 9.45 1.06
CA HIS A 116 -15.29 9.65 -0.29
C HIS A 116 -16.31 10.81 -0.42
N LYS A 117 -17.03 11.13 0.66
CA LYS A 117 -17.94 12.29 0.67
C LYS A 117 -17.24 13.65 0.71
N LYS A 118 -15.96 13.66 1.15
CA LYS A 118 -15.20 14.88 1.35
C LYS A 118 -14.17 15.13 0.24
N TYR A 119 -13.51 14.06 -0.22
CA TYR A 119 -12.42 14.15 -1.18
C TYR A 119 -12.69 13.26 -2.38
N LYS A 120 -12.49 13.79 -3.58
CA LYS A 120 -12.70 13.06 -4.83
C LYS A 120 -11.40 12.46 -5.36
N LYS A 121 -10.29 13.20 -5.29
CA LYS A 121 -8.97 12.76 -5.72
C LYS A 121 -8.08 12.58 -4.49
N VAL A 122 -7.81 11.34 -4.15
CA VAL A 122 -6.99 10.95 -3.00
C VAL A 122 -5.64 10.43 -3.49
N LEU A 123 -4.56 10.99 -2.98
CA LEU A 123 -3.22 10.44 -3.09
C LEU A 123 -2.91 9.69 -1.78
N TYR A 124 -2.88 8.38 -1.85
CA TYR A 124 -2.43 7.54 -0.74
C TYR A 124 -0.95 7.25 -0.91
N ILE A 125 -0.18 7.41 0.16
CA ILE A 125 1.24 7.06 0.20
C ILE A 125 1.46 6.06 1.33
N THR A 126 1.92 4.87 0.98
CA THR A 126 2.38 3.90 1.98
C THR A 126 3.88 4.03 2.18
N VAL A 127 4.30 4.22 3.42
CA VAL A 127 5.72 4.25 3.78
C VAL A 127 6.03 3.09 4.70
N GLY A 128 6.74 2.12 4.15
CA GLY A 128 7.21 0.92 4.82
C GLY A 128 8.69 0.69 4.54
N THR A 129 9.07 -0.52 4.15
CA THR A 129 10.43 -0.83 3.66
C THR A 129 10.80 0.01 2.45
N GLY A 130 9.84 0.25 1.55
CA GLY A 130 9.90 1.19 0.44
C GLY A 130 8.84 2.28 0.58
N ILE A 131 8.58 2.99 -0.53
CA ILE A 131 7.47 3.92 -0.69
C ILE A 131 6.63 3.44 -1.87
N GLY A 132 5.32 3.27 -1.65
CA GLY A 132 4.34 2.99 -2.68
C GLY A 132 3.22 4.04 -2.67
N ASP A 133 2.44 4.08 -3.72
CA ASP A 133 1.32 5.00 -3.83
C ASP A 133 0.07 4.34 -4.39
N GLY A 134 -1.07 4.98 -4.15
CA GLY A 134 -2.35 4.66 -4.77
C GLY A 134 -3.10 5.96 -5.09
N ILE A 135 -3.53 6.09 -6.34
CA ILE A 135 -4.27 7.27 -6.81
C ILE A 135 -5.72 6.86 -7.01
N ILE A 136 -6.58 7.41 -6.17
CA ILE A 136 -7.99 7.06 -6.10
C ILE A 136 -8.83 8.26 -6.53
N ILE A 137 -9.63 8.07 -7.56
CA ILE A 137 -10.51 9.13 -8.10
C ILE A 137 -11.97 8.68 -8.00
N ASN A 138 -12.80 9.49 -7.35
CA ASN A 138 -14.20 9.19 -7.11
C ASN A 138 -14.45 7.80 -6.47
N GLY A 139 -13.59 7.41 -5.53
CA GLY A 139 -13.70 6.14 -4.81
C GLY A 139 -13.30 4.91 -5.63
N LYS A 140 -12.54 5.08 -6.72
CA LYS A 140 -12.02 3.99 -7.56
C LYS A 140 -10.53 4.15 -7.79
N ILE A 141 -9.83 3.04 -7.87
CA ILE A 141 -8.44 3.02 -8.35
C ILE A 141 -8.44 3.57 -9.78
N ASP A 142 -7.66 4.61 -10.03
CA ASP A 142 -7.57 5.19 -11.36
C ASP A 142 -6.73 4.28 -12.27
N PRO A 143 -7.29 3.78 -13.40
CA PRO A 143 -6.61 2.82 -14.25
C PRO A 143 -5.37 3.38 -14.94
N ASP A 144 -5.32 4.69 -15.19
CA ASP A 144 -4.19 5.33 -15.89
C ASP A 144 -2.99 5.51 -14.93
N PHE A 145 -3.24 5.55 -13.62
CA PHE A 145 -2.22 5.66 -12.58
C PHE A 145 -2.02 4.39 -11.76
N ALA A 146 -2.75 3.31 -12.05
CA ALA A 146 -2.68 2.09 -11.24
C ALA A 146 -1.30 1.39 -11.26
N ASP A 147 -0.43 1.73 -12.20
CA ASP A 147 0.95 1.24 -12.29
C ASP A 147 1.98 2.29 -11.84
N SER A 148 1.55 3.34 -11.15
CA SER A 148 2.43 4.35 -10.56
C SER A 148 3.39 3.70 -9.54
N GLU A 149 4.63 4.17 -9.54
CA GLU A 149 5.71 3.72 -8.65
C GLU A 149 6.46 4.94 -8.14
N SER A 150 5.77 5.81 -7.40
CA SER A 150 6.30 7.10 -6.97
C SER A 150 7.57 6.98 -6.13
N GLY A 151 7.74 5.89 -5.39
CA GLY A 151 8.96 5.62 -4.62
C GLY A 151 10.22 5.54 -5.50
N GLN A 152 10.06 5.25 -6.81
CA GLN A 152 11.17 5.18 -7.78
C GLN A 152 11.51 6.53 -8.41
N MET A 153 10.78 7.62 -8.11
CA MET A 153 11.15 8.95 -8.58
C MET A 153 12.58 9.30 -8.16
N VAL A 154 13.35 9.80 -9.13
CA VAL A 154 14.74 10.20 -8.91
C VAL A 154 14.78 11.70 -8.62
N LEU A 155 15.25 12.05 -7.44
CA LEU A 155 15.31 13.42 -6.92
C LEU A 155 16.76 13.83 -6.67
N ASP A 156 17.06 15.14 -6.74
CA ASP A 156 18.33 15.67 -6.26
C ASP A 156 18.32 15.68 -4.73
N TYR A 157 19.22 14.94 -4.13
CA TYR A 157 19.39 14.89 -2.68
C TYR A 157 20.85 15.24 -2.33
N GLY A 158 21.07 16.51 -2.02
CA GLY A 158 22.42 17.01 -1.69
C GLY A 158 23.41 16.94 -2.85
N GLY A 159 22.98 17.19 -4.09
CA GLY A 159 23.79 17.14 -5.30
C GLY A 159 23.94 15.73 -5.90
N LYS A 160 23.21 14.74 -5.38
CA LYS A 160 23.21 13.37 -5.89
C LYS A 160 21.80 12.95 -6.29
N LEU A 161 21.66 12.41 -7.49
CA LEU A 161 20.42 11.82 -7.96
C LEU A 161 20.13 10.53 -7.18
N THR A 162 19.02 10.51 -6.43
CA THR A 162 18.68 9.44 -5.48
C THR A 162 17.20 9.13 -5.59
N ARG A 163 16.80 7.86 -5.53
CA ARG A 163 15.38 7.49 -5.54
C ARG A 163 14.72 7.97 -4.26
N TRP A 164 13.47 8.43 -4.35
CA TRP A 164 12.74 8.92 -3.21
C TRP A 164 12.63 7.90 -2.07
N GLU A 165 12.42 6.61 -2.39
CA GLU A 165 12.39 5.57 -1.35
C GLU A 165 13.73 5.36 -0.64
N ASP A 166 14.86 5.62 -1.30
CA ASP A 166 16.20 5.56 -0.68
C ASP A 166 16.47 6.82 0.19
N ILE A 167 15.63 7.86 0.05
CA ILE A 167 15.69 9.07 0.88
C ILE A 167 14.77 8.94 2.10
N ALA A 168 13.50 8.51 1.92
CA ALA A 168 12.44 8.72 2.89
C ALA A 168 11.64 7.45 3.27
N SER A 169 12.08 6.25 2.89
CA SER A 169 11.44 5.01 3.35
C SER A 169 11.84 4.64 4.78
N GLY A 170 11.16 3.65 5.36
CA GLY A 170 11.55 3.04 6.63
C GLY A 170 12.92 2.38 6.58
N ARG A 171 13.30 1.78 5.43
CA ARG A 171 14.67 1.29 5.19
C ARG A 171 15.68 2.42 5.25
N ALA A 172 15.42 3.54 4.59
CA ALA A 172 16.30 4.72 4.62
C ALA A 172 16.50 5.27 6.03
N LEU A 173 15.46 5.23 6.87
CA LEU A 173 15.59 5.59 8.30
C LEU A 173 16.54 4.65 9.05
N VAL A 174 16.42 3.34 8.83
CA VAL A 174 17.31 2.37 9.47
C VAL A 174 18.74 2.52 8.99
N GLU A 175 18.96 2.71 7.69
CA GLU A 175 20.29 2.90 7.12
C GLU A 175 20.97 4.18 7.65
N ARG A 176 20.22 5.27 7.83
CA ARG A 176 20.76 6.56 8.26
C ARG A 176 20.95 6.68 9.76
N TYR A 177 20.04 6.13 10.56
CA TYR A 177 20.02 6.32 12.01
C TYR A 177 20.21 5.03 12.83
N GLY A 178 20.29 3.85 12.20
CA GLY A 178 20.38 2.56 12.88
C GLY A 178 19.13 2.18 13.69
N LYS A 179 17.99 2.86 13.44
CA LYS A 179 16.76 2.74 14.23
C LYS A 179 15.54 2.58 13.35
N THR A 180 14.62 1.71 13.74
CA THR A 180 13.28 1.64 13.15
C THR A 180 12.43 2.83 13.63
N GLY A 181 11.34 3.15 12.91
CA GLY A 181 10.44 4.24 13.30
C GLY A 181 9.93 4.14 14.75
N SER A 182 9.69 2.92 15.24
CA SER A 182 9.25 2.70 16.63
C SER A 182 10.32 3.01 17.69
N GLN A 183 11.60 3.00 17.31
CA GLN A 183 12.74 3.28 18.19
C GLN A 183 13.20 4.74 18.14
N ILE A 184 12.60 5.55 17.27
CA ILE A 184 12.94 6.97 17.13
C ILE A 184 12.03 7.80 18.01
N ASP A 185 12.63 8.47 19.02
CA ASP A 185 11.95 9.42 19.88
C ASP A 185 12.47 10.86 19.72
N ASP A 186 13.62 11.06 19.05
CA ASP A 186 14.19 12.38 18.82
C ASP A 186 13.35 13.18 17.80
N PRO A 187 12.75 14.33 18.21
CA PRO A 187 11.97 15.17 17.29
C PRO A 187 12.79 15.73 16.14
N LYS A 188 14.10 15.90 16.30
CA LYS A 188 14.99 16.41 15.23
C LYS A 188 15.09 15.40 14.08
N ILE A 189 15.12 14.10 14.39
CA ILE A 189 15.10 13.06 13.37
C ILE A 189 13.78 13.10 12.61
N TRP A 190 12.65 13.23 13.31
CA TRP A 190 11.34 13.33 12.68
C TRP A 190 11.15 14.61 11.87
N GLN A 191 11.75 15.73 12.31
CA GLN A 191 11.77 16.95 11.52
C GLN A 191 12.57 16.81 10.23
N GLN A 192 13.75 16.17 10.27
CA GLN A 192 14.53 15.87 9.07
C GLN A 192 13.79 14.89 8.16
N TYR A 193 13.19 13.84 8.73
CA TYR A 193 12.38 12.88 8.00
C TYR A 193 11.21 13.56 7.25
N ALA A 194 10.53 14.50 7.89
CA ALA A 194 9.45 15.26 7.26
C ALA A 194 9.94 16.06 6.03
N LYS A 195 11.14 16.68 6.10
CA LYS A 195 11.76 17.33 4.95
C LYS A 195 12.07 16.34 3.84
N ASP A 196 12.66 15.20 4.19
CA ASP A 196 13.01 14.15 3.23
C ASP A 196 11.77 13.60 2.51
N LEU A 197 10.70 13.36 3.26
CA LEU A 197 9.43 12.87 2.71
C LEU A 197 8.75 13.93 1.84
N SER A 198 8.84 15.21 2.20
CA SER A 198 8.21 16.30 1.45
C SER A 198 8.74 16.45 0.03
N LEU A 199 10.00 16.08 -0.23
CA LEU A 199 10.63 16.22 -1.55
C LEU A 199 9.79 15.54 -2.65
N GLY A 200 9.43 14.28 -2.48
CA GLY A 200 8.59 13.58 -3.47
C GLY A 200 7.13 14.03 -3.42
N LEU A 201 6.62 14.41 -2.25
CA LEU A 201 5.23 14.88 -2.14
C LEU A 201 4.99 16.20 -2.87
N VAL A 202 5.94 17.12 -2.86
CA VAL A 202 5.84 18.39 -3.60
C VAL A 202 5.71 18.12 -5.11
N GLU A 203 6.52 17.22 -5.65
CA GLU A 203 6.46 16.83 -7.06
C GLU A 203 5.11 16.17 -7.42
N LEU A 204 4.64 15.26 -6.57
CA LEU A 204 3.35 14.60 -6.77
C LEU A 204 2.17 15.57 -6.67
N VAL A 205 2.21 16.51 -5.73
CA VAL A 205 1.16 17.54 -5.62
C VAL A 205 1.14 18.43 -6.86
N ALA A 206 2.30 18.85 -7.36
CA ALA A 206 2.37 19.66 -8.57
C ALA A 206 1.83 18.93 -9.81
N ALA A 207 2.11 17.63 -9.93
CA ALA A 207 1.69 16.82 -11.08
C ALA A 207 0.20 16.39 -11.00
N LEU A 208 -0.26 16.00 -9.81
CA LEU A 208 -1.56 15.34 -9.62
C LEU A 208 -2.63 16.28 -9.06
N GLN A 209 -2.27 17.28 -8.27
CA GLN A 209 -3.18 18.16 -7.54
C GLN A 209 -4.30 17.40 -6.81
N PRO A 210 -3.96 16.53 -5.83
CA PRO A 210 -4.94 15.76 -5.08
C PRO A 210 -5.72 16.65 -4.11
N ASP A 211 -6.95 16.24 -3.75
CA ASP A 211 -7.74 16.92 -2.72
C ASP A 211 -7.20 16.65 -1.30
N VAL A 212 -6.50 15.52 -1.13
CA VAL A 212 -5.91 15.09 0.15
C VAL A 212 -4.75 14.12 -0.10
N ILE A 213 -3.76 14.17 0.79
CA ILE A 213 -2.71 13.14 0.90
C ILE A 213 -2.98 12.34 2.18
N ILE A 214 -3.04 11.00 2.05
CA ILE A 214 -3.20 10.09 3.19
C ILE A 214 -1.91 9.28 3.33
N ILE A 215 -1.29 9.32 4.51
CA ILE A 215 -0.03 8.62 4.77
C ILE A 215 -0.29 7.36 5.61
N GLY A 216 0.03 6.21 5.05
CA GLY A 216 -0.07 4.89 5.68
C GLY A 216 1.25 4.13 5.71
N GLY A 217 1.18 2.81 5.87
CA GLY A 217 2.34 1.94 6.05
C GLY A 217 2.91 1.96 7.46
N SER A 218 4.01 1.24 7.68
CA SER A 218 4.60 1.10 9.03
C SER A 218 5.12 2.42 9.60
N ILE A 219 5.65 3.31 8.77
CA ILE A 219 6.06 4.66 9.21
C ILE A 219 4.85 5.56 9.39
N GLY A 220 3.77 5.35 8.62
CA GLY A 220 2.49 6.05 8.80
C GLY A 220 1.90 5.89 10.21
N THR A 221 2.18 4.79 10.91
CA THR A 221 1.76 4.61 12.32
C THR A 221 2.34 5.65 13.27
N HIS A 222 3.43 6.28 12.89
CA HIS A 222 4.13 7.33 13.66
C HIS A 222 3.79 8.74 13.17
N PHE A 223 2.74 8.91 12.37
CA PHE A 223 2.38 10.21 11.77
C PHE A 223 2.20 11.32 12.81
N ASN A 224 1.76 11.01 14.02
CA ASN A 224 1.66 11.95 15.13
C ASN A 224 3.01 12.58 15.52
N LYS A 225 4.15 11.89 15.28
CA LYS A 225 5.50 12.38 15.59
C LYS A 225 6.03 13.35 14.54
N TYR A 226 5.62 13.24 13.27
CA TYR A 226 6.19 14.06 12.18
C TYR A 226 5.16 14.82 11.32
N GLY A 227 3.88 14.47 11.39
CA GLY A 227 2.86 15.05 10.53
C GLY A 227 2.74 16.57 10.60
N HIS A 228 2.98 17.19 11.77
CA HIS A 228 3.00 18.65 11.92
C HIS A 228 4.22 19.29 11.24
N PHE A 229 5.39 18.64 11.30
CA PHE A 229 6.58 19.10 10.57
C PHE A 229 6.37 18.96 9.06
N LEU A 230 5.77 17.85 8.61
CA LEU A 230 5.49 17.61 7.20
C LEU A 230 4.55 18.67 6.62
N ARG A 231 3.46 18.98 7.33
CA ARG A 231 2.53 20.05 6.90
C ARG A 231 3.21 21.41 6.84
N ALA A 232 4.07 21.73 7.81
CA ALA A 232 4.82 22.98 7.82
C ALA A 232 5.82 23.06 6.66
N GLU A 233 6.47 21.94 6.30
CA GLU A 233 7.41 21.88 5.19
C GLU A 233 6.69 22.04 3.85
N LEU A 234 5.61 21.29 3.61
CA LEU A 234 4.81 21.38 2.39
C LEU A 234 4.27 22.81 2.17
N LYS A 235 3.81 23.46 3.24
CA LYS A 235 3.30 24.83 3.15
C LYS A 235 4.34 25.85 2.62
N ARG A 236 5.63 25.59 2.75
CA ARG A 236 6.69 26.47 2.19
C ARG A 236 6.72 26.42 0.66
N HIS A 237 6.20 25.37 0.06
CA HIS A 237 6.14 25.19 -1.39
C HIS A 237 4.78 25.57 -1.99
N GLU A 238 3.83 26.03 -1.15
CA GLU A 238 2.52 26.47 -1.60
C GLU A 238 2.62 27.73 -2.45
N ASN A 239 1.89 27.74 -3.55
CA ASN A 239 1.74 28.91 -4.41
C ASN A 239 0.35 28.88 -5.08
N PRO A 240 -0.12 30.00 -5.69
CA PRO A 240 -1.47 30.04 -6.29
C PRO A 240 -1.73 29.00 -7.39
N MET A 241 -0.70 28.51 -8.07
CA MET A 241 -0.83 27.48 -9.12
C MET A 241 -0.85 26.06 -8.52
N VAL A 242 -0.22 25.86 -7.35
CA VAL A 242 -0.06 24.58 -6.68
C VAL A 242 -0.43 24.73 -5.20
N PRO A 243 -1.74 24.75 -4.89
CA PRO A 243 -2.19 24.78 -3.49
C PRO A 243 -1.86 23.44 -2.83
N MET A 244 -1.37 23.50 -1.57
CA MET A 244 -1.03 22.30 -0.82
C MET A 244 -2.29 21.67 -0.21
N PRO A 245 -2.58 20.41 -0.51
CA PRO A 245 -3.73 19.72 0.07
C PRO A 245 -3.48 19.38 1.55
N PRO A 246 -4.54 19.12 2.33
CA PRO A 246 -4.38 18.57 3.66
C PRO A 246 -3.67 17.22 3.62
N VAL A 247 -2.77 17.01 4.62
CA VAL A 247 -2.06 15.74 4.81
C VAL A 247 -2.53 15.12 6.12
N ILE A 248 -3.06 13.92 6.04
CA ILE A 248 -3.64 13.19 7.17
C ILE A 248 -3.04 11.78 7.33
N ALA A 249 -3.15 11.23 8.53
CA ALA A 249 -2.81 9.84 8.76
C ALA A 249 -3.88 8.91 8.16
N ALA A 250 -3.46 7.75 7.68
CA ALA A 250 -4.36 6.65 7.39
C ALA A 250 -5.11 6.20 8.65
N SER A 251 -6.36 5.80 8.49
CA SER A 251 -7.19 5.29 9.60
C SER A 251 -6.71 3.92 10.07
N LYS A 252 -6.23 3.10 9.13
CA LYS A 252 -5.74 1.73 9.36
C LYS A 252 -4.38 1.51 8.69
N PRO A 253 -3.31 2.20 9.13
CA PRO A 253 -2.05 2.28 8.40
C PRO A 253 -1.37 0.92 8.14
N GLN A 254 -1.70 -0.13 8.87
CA GLN A 254 -1.16 -1.49 8.69
C GLN A 254 -2.18 -2.50 8.18
N GLU A 255 -3.46 -2.19 8.19
CA GLU A 255 -4.54 -3.11 7.83
C GLU A 255 -5.29 -2.66 6.57
N ALA A 256 -4.99 -1.47 6.04
CA ALA A 256 -5.70 -0.89 4.91
C ALA A 256 -5.70 -1.82 3.69
N VAL A 257 -4.61 -2.56 3.43
CA VAL A 257 -4.52 -3.52 2.31
C VAL A 257 -5.59 -4.59 2.40
N ILE A 258 -5.73 -5.24 3.57
CA ILE A 258 -6.66 -6.37 3.72
C ILE A 258 -8.13 -5.91 3.64
N TYR A 259 -8.45 -4.74 4.18
CA TYR A 259 -9.78 -4.14 4.01
C TYR A 259 -10.00 -3.67 2.58
N GLY A 260 -8.95 -3.15 1.91
CA GLY A 260 -9.00 -2.80 0.49
C GLY A 260 -9.28 -3.98 -0.43
N CYS A 261 -8.83 -5.20 -0.06
CA CYS A 261 -9.22 -6.43 -0.76
C CYS A 261 -10.74 -6.63 -0.71
N TYR A 262 -11.37 -6.45 0.44
CA TYR A 262 -12.82 -6.54 0.59
C TYR A 262 -13.52 -5.46 -0.24
N ASP A 263 -13.11 -4.20 -0.10
CA ASP A 263 -13.69 -3.08 -0.83
C ASP A 263 -13.59 -3.27 -2.34
N PHE A 264 -12.46 -3.77 -2.82
CA PHE A 264 -12.24 -4.04 -4.24
C PHE A 264 -13.16 -5.15 -4.78
N ILE A 265 -13.42 -6.19 -3.98
CA ILE A 265 -14.39 -7.23 -4.34
C ILE A 265 -15.80 -6.65 -4.49
N GLN A 266 -16.20 -5.73 -3.59
CA GLN A 266 -17.54 -5.15 -3.60
C GLN A 266 -17.78 -4.21 -4.82
N HIS A 267 -16.72 -3.67 -5.42
CA HIS A 267 -16.81 -2.72 -6.52
C HIS A 267 -16.52 -3.33 -7.90
N ASN A 268 -16.22 -4.63 -7.99
CA ASN A 268 -15.91 -5.37 -9.21
C ASN A 268 -16.68 -6.69 -9.29
#